data_c3a011e550ac5b1e92951dfa15782f78
#
_entry.id   c3a011e550ac5b1e92951dfa15782f78
#
_cell.length_a   1.000
_cell.length_b   1.000
_cell.length_c   1.000
_cell.angle_alpha   90.00
_cell.angle_beta   90.00
_cell.angle_gamma   90.00
#
_symmetry.space_group_name_H-M   'P 1'
#
loop_
_entity.id
_entity.type
_entity.pdbx_description
1 polymer ?
#
loop_
_entity_poly.entity_id
_entity_poly.type
_entity_poly.pdbx_seq_one_letter_code
_entity_poly.pdbx_strand_id
1 'polypeptide(L)'
;MGKRWFWVLLLVPFLGLSQSKRKIRIEAEKQKAALISNLKSHIGYLASDALEGRRTGTAGAVAAMDYLVKQYEMIGIGPKGTSGYLQQFEINEGLQIDPATHFILNNTHLKIDKDFFPMATSASLQVAGKPAMALQEKGQPWFKDIKETLEENKSNPHFDVEAWIKKEVTTAATKGATAFIVYNTGSIIDNIQFNKNDKSGAFPIPVIYLTTAGLQHFTDPSATLQIAIEVRIVEKKRPATNVAAYINNGAANTVVIGAHYDHLGYNEDKNALDTGHVIHNGADDNASGTSALLEIARLLKQKSPAHHNYLFLHFSGEELGLLGSKYWIENPTMPGAINYMINMDMVGRYDTSHKLTVGGYGTSSKWSQIWKAVSTPLVVKFDSTGSGPSDHASFYRAGVPVQFFFTGSHPDYHKASDDADKINYEATANIVTLAYQMIGITDSLPKLDFIKTTEPQMGRSTKFTVSLGVIPDYGYSGTGMRIDGASPGKLAEKLGLLAGDILLQLGDYKFVDVNSYMQTLSKFKKGDQTTLRIKRGAEEISFSVSF
;
A
#
# COMPACT_ATOMS: atom_id res chain seq x y z
N MET A 1 35.14 28.59 83.84
CA MET A 1 35.92 27.95 82.73
C MET A 1 34.93 27.34 81.74
N GLY A 2 34.71 28.01 80.66
CA GLY A 2 33.69 27.64 79.68
C GLY A 2 34.20 26.58 78.69
N LYS A 3 33.30 25.71 78.29
CA LYS A 3 33.53 24.89 77.03
C LYS A 3 32.45 25.26 76.04
N ARG A 4 32.84 26.07 75.01
CA ARG A 4 32.16 26.19 73.72
C ARG A 4 32.46 24.94 72.93
N TRP A 5 31.44 24.20 72.52
CA TRP A 5 31.59 23.15 71.52
C TRP A 5 30.77 23.51 70.28
N PHE A 6 31.47 23.41 69.17
CA PHE A 6 31.15 23.63 67.76
C PHE A 6 29.88 22.96 67.24
N TRP A 7 29.06 23.73 66.56
CA TRP A 7 28.11 23.25 65.54
C TRP A 7 28.69 23.61 64.16
N VAL A 8 29.48 22.72 63.60
CA VAL A 8 29.85 22.73 62.19
C VAL A 8 29.85 21.26 61.78
N LEU A 9 28.85 20.83 61.02
CA LEU A 9 28.87 19.63 60.15
C LEU A 9 27.46 19.09 59.96
N LEU A 10 26.73 19.62 58.97
CA LEU A 10 25.63 18.91 58.30
C LEU A 10 25.08 19.65 57.07
N LEU A 11 25.96 20.35 56.32
CA LEU A 11 25.57 21.01 55.08
C LEU A 11 26.21 20.42 53.80
N VAL A 12 27.05 19.37 53.87
CA VAL A 12 27.78 18.86 52.73
C VAL A 12 27.03 17.84 51.85
N PRO A 13 26.10 16.98 52.35
CA PRO A 13 25.44 16.01 51.47
C PRO A 13 24.34 16.62 50.58
N PHE A 14 23.71 17.74 50.96
CA PHE A 14 22.64 18.37 50.15
C PHE A 14 23.13 19.07 48.91
N LEU A 15 24.32 19.64 48.88
CA LEU A 15 24.92 20.30 47.73
C LEU A 15 25.36 19.32 46.66
N GLY A 16 25.86 18.14 47.02
CA GLY A 16 26.26 17.10 46.09
C GLY A 16 25.09 16.47 45.31
N LEU A 17 23.96 16.26 45.98
CA LEU A 17 22.73 15.74 45.38
C LEU A 17 22.08 16.76 44.43
N SER A 18 22.15 18.05 44.74
CA SER A 18 21.64 19.15 43.92
C SER A 18 22.48 19.32 42.62
N GLN A 19 23.81 19.24 42.75
CA GLN A 19 24.74 19.31 41.58
C GLN A 19 24.60 18.10 40.66
N SER A 20 24.37 16.90 41.22
CA SER A 20 24.11 15.69 40.43
C SER A 20 22.81 15.79 39.64
N LYS A 21 21.70 16.21 40.26
CA LYS A 21 20.41 16.41 39.57
C LYS A 21 20.50 17.48 38.47
N ARG A 22 21.23 18.58 38.70
CA ARG A 22 21.45 19.64 37.70
C ARG A 22 22.25 19.13 36.51
N LYS A 23 23.31 18.34 36.72
CA LYS A 23 24.09 17.73 35.63
C LYS A 23 23.26 16.76 34.80
N ILE A 24 22.47 15.90 35.45
CA ILE A 24 21.55 14.95 34.75
C ILE A 24 20.55 15.70 33.87
N ARG A 25 19.97 16.80 34.40
CA ARG A 25 19.00 17.62 33.63
C ARG A 25 19.65 18.29 32.43
N ILE A 26 20.82 18.88 32.57
CA ILE A 26 21.57 19.52 31.49
C ILE A 26 21.90 18.50 30.40
N GLU A 27 22.33 17.29 30.77
CA GLU A 27 22.65 16.23 29.82
C GLU A 27 21.40 15.74 29.07
N ALA A 28 20.25 15.59 29.74
CA ALA A 28 18.99 15.23 29.13
C ALA A 28 18.50 16.32 28.14
N GLU A 29 18.63 17.59 28.52
CA GLU A 29 18.30 18.72 27.63
C GLU A 29 19.20 18.73 26.38
N LYS A 30 20.52 18.46 26.53
CA LYS A 30 21.46 18.37 25.44
C LYS A 30 21.13 17.18 24.51
N GLN A 31 20.82 16.02 25.06
CA GLN A 31 20.43 14.83 24.29
C GLN A 31 19.13 15.08 23.50
N LYS A 32 18.14 15.74 24.11
CA LYS A 32 16.89 16.13 23.43
C LYS A 32 17.16 17.12 22.31
N ALA A 33 18.01 18.12 22.53
CA ALA A 33 18.36 19.10 21.49
C ALA A 33 19.08 18.43 20.30
N ALA A 34 19.99 17.47 20.56
CA ALA A 34 20.65 16.69 19.53
C ALA A 34 19.64 15.83 18.73
N LEU A 35 18.72 15.16 19.43
CA LEU A 35 17.66 14.38 18.80
C LEU A 35 16.78 15.24 17.87
N ILE A 36 16.35 16.41 18.31
CA ILE A 36 15.58 17.37 17.49
C ILE A 36 16.39 17.81 16.27
N SER A 37 17.69 18.10 16.44
CA SER A 37 18.56 18.48 15.34
C SER A 37 18.71 17.38 14.29
N ASN A 38 18.86 16.12 14.72
CA ASN A 38 18.95 14.98 13.83
C ASN A 38 17.63 14.75 13.07
N LEU A 39 16.49 14.80 13.77
CA LEU A 39 15.16 14.70 13.14
C LEU A 39 14.96 15.76 12.07
N LYS A 40 15.36 17.02 12.34
CA LYS A 40 15.31 18.09 11.34
C LYS A 40 16.17 17.79 10.12
N SER A 41 17.36 17.23 10.31
CA SER A 41 18.26 16.87 9.23
C SER A 41 17.72 15.72 8.40
N HIS A 42 17.20 14.67 9.05
CA HIS A 42 16.65 13.50 8.36
C HIS A 42 15.37 13.84 7.60
N ILE A 43 14.40 14.46 8.25
CA ILE A 43 13.13 14.84 7.62
C ILE A 43 13.38 15.87 6.51
N GLY A 44 14.23 16.88 6.76
CA GLY A 44 14.56 17.89 5.77
C GLY A 44 15.23 17.33 4.51
N TYR A 45 16.01 16.24 4.63
CA TYR A 45 16.56 15.55 3.46
C TYR A 45 15.50 14.67 2.79
N LEU A 46 14.84 13.80 3.55
CA LEU A 46 13.86 12.83 3.02
C LEU A 46 12.65 13.51 2.36
N ALA A 47 12.21 14.64 2.88
CA ALA A 47 11.12 15.44 2.33
C ALA A 47 11.59 16.61 1.45
N SER A 48 12.79 16.52 0.87
CA SER A 48 13.26 17.55 -0.07
C SER A 48 12.82 17.27 -1.49
N ASP A 49 12.65 18.33 -2.29
CA ASP A 49 12.33 18.25 -3.72
C ASP A 49 13.35 17.42 -4.52
N ALA A 50 14.60 17.31 -4.01
CA ALA A 50 15.66 16.52 -4.63
C ALA A 50 15.32 15.00 -4.71
N LEU A 51 14.42 14.53 -3.86
CA LEU A 51 13.96 13.14 -3.86
C LEU A 51 12.64 12.95 -4.63
N GLU A 52 12.12 14.01 -5.26
CA GLU A 52 10.94 13.95 -6.13
C GLU A 52 9.77 13.16 -5.52
N GLY A 53 9.54 13.32 -4.18
CA GLY A 53 8.49 12.64 -3.46
C GLY A 53 8.69 11.11 -3.32
N ARG A 54 9.88 10.58 -3.50
CA ARG A 54 10.32 9.20 -3.15
C ARG A 54 9.39 8.08 -3.64
N ARG A 55 8.73 8.29 -4.80
CA ARG A 55 7.82 7.25 -5.33
C ARG A 55 8.55 5.94 -5.54
N THR A 56 7.96 4.83 -5.10
CA THR A 56 8.53 3.49 -5.26
C THR A 56 9.00 3.23 -6.69
N GLY A 57 10.24 2.76 -6.84
CA GLY A 57 10.86 2.43 -8.12
C GLY A 57 11.44 3.61 -8.89
N THR A 58 11.46 4.82 -8.32
CA THR A 58 12.07 6.02 -8.93
C THR A 58 13.49 6.27 -8.40
N ALA A 59 14.21 7.17 -9.06
CA ALA A 59 15.52 7.65 -8.61
C ALA A 59 15.45 8.29 -7.22
N GLY A 60 14.36 9.01 -6.90
CA GLY A 60 14.14 9.60 -5.59
C GLY A 60 14.01 8.56 -4.48
N ALA A 61 13.29 7.46 -4.74
CA ALA A 61 13.22 6.34 -3.78
C ALA A 61 14.60 5.66 -3.60
N VAL A 62 15.37 5.51 -4.66
CA VAL A 62 16.75 4.97 -4.58
C VAL A 62 17.64 5.89 -3.75
N ALA A 63 17.57 7.20 -3.95
CA ALA A 63 18.36 8.17 -3.17
C ALA A 63 17.97 8.15 -1.68
N ALA A 64 16.66 8.00 -1.37
CA ALA A 64 16.21 7.82 0.02
C ALA A 64 16.74 6.51 0.62
N MET A 65 16.66 5.40 -0.10
CA MET A 65 17.22 4.10 0.28
C MET A 65 18.73 4.18 0.58
N ASP A 66 19.52 4.79 -0.32
CA ASP A 66 20.96 4.95 -0.15
C ASP A 66 21.28 5.83 1.06
N TYR A 67 20.49 6.86 1.31
CA TYR A 67 20.60 7.69 2.51
C TYR A 67 20.39 6.86 3.77
N LEU A 68 19.35 6.03 3.84
CA LEU A 68 19.06 5.17 4.99
C LEU A 68 20.18 4.17 5.25
N VAL A 69 20.69 3.52 4.22
CA VAL A 69 21.85 2.60 4.33
C VAL A 69 23.03 3.33 4.92
N LYS A 70 23.39 4.50 4.39
CA LYS A 70 24.50 5.32 4.89
C LYS A 70 24.32 5.73 6.35
N GLN A 71 23.07 6.06 6.78
CA GLN A 71 22.81 6.37 8.19
C GLN A 71 23.07 5.15 9.09
N TYR A 72 22.64 3.94 8.71
CA TYR A 72 22.92 2.73 9.48
C TYR A 72 24.42 2.39 9.54
N GLU A 73 25.15 2.58 8.45
CA GLU A 73 26.62 2.43 8.43
C GLU A 73 27.29 3.42 9.40
N MET A 74 26.88 4.69 9.39
CA MET A 74 27.40 5.71 10.30
C MET A 74 27.07 5.43 11.77
N ILE A 75 25.89 4.89 12.06
CA ILE A 75 25.49 4.46 13.41
C ILE A 75 26.24 3.18 13.82
N GLY A 76 26.75 2.40 12.89
CA GLY A 76 27.44 1.14 13.12
C GLY A 76 26.48 -0.02 13.42
N ILE A 77 25.28 -0.03 12.80
CA ILE A 77 24.32 -1.13 12.86
C ILE A 77 24.48 -1.99 11.61
N GLY A 78 24.60 -3.32 11.78
CA GLY A 78 24.85 -4.24 10.68
C GLY A 78 23.67 -4.46 9.74
N PRO A 79 23.94 -4.95 8.52
CA PRO A 79 22.91 -5.25 7.52
C PRO A 79 22.08 -6.50 7.88
N LYS A 80 20.83 -6.56 7.39
CA LYS A 80 19.94 -7.72 7.52
C LYS A 80 18.98 -7.89 6.34
N GLY A 81 19.33 -7.36 5.17
CA GLY A 81 18.63 -7.63 3.92
C GLY A 81 19.02 -8.99 3.31
N THR A 82 18.53 -9.26 2.12
CA THR A 82 18.97 -10.41 1.32
C THR A 82 20.29 -10.14 0.61
N SER A 83 20.59 -8.85 0.36
CA SER A 83 21.87 -8.37 -0.17
C SER A 83 22.32 -7.15 0.63
N GLY A 84 23.20 -7.35 1.63
CA GLY A 84 23.58 -6.30 2.56
C GLY A 84 22.39 -5.79 3.36
N TYR A 85 22.09 -4.48 3.27
CA TYR A 85 20.91 -3.88 3.89
C TYR A 85 19.63 -4.05 3.06
N LEU A 86 19.73 -4.50 1.81
CA LEU A 86 18.67 -4.43 0.82
C LEU A 86 17.90 -5.75 0.73
N GLN A 87 16.58 -5.66 0.71
CA GLN A 87 15.69 -6.74 0.32
C GLN A 87 14.90 -6.27 -0.91
N GLN A 88 15.36 -6.67 -2.09
CA GLN A 88 14.76 -6.32 -3.37
C GLN A 88 13.57 -7.23 -3.70
N PHE A 89 12.53 -6.65 -4.29
CA PHE A 89 11.37 -7.37 -4.80
C PHE A 89 10.76 -6.65 -5.99
N GLU A 90 9.84 -7.30 -6.68
CA GLU A 90 9.11 -6.73 -7.81
C GLU A 90 7.64 -6.57 -7.48
N ILE A 91 7.09 -5.41 -7.82
CA ILE A 91 5.67 -5.11 -7.75
C ILE A 91 5.08 -5.33 -9.13
N ASN A 92 4.08 -6.21 -9.25
CA ASN A 92 3.34 -6.41 -10.49
C ASN A 92 2.27 -5.31 -10.62
N GLU A 93 2.42 -4.42 -11.58
CA GLU A 93 1.48 -3.33 -11.88
C GLU A 93 0.39 -3.74 -12.90
N GLY A 94 0.34 -5.01 -13.25
CA GLY A 94 -0.58 -5.56 -14.23
C GLY A 94 0.05 -5.69 -15.62
N LEU A 95 -0.81 -5.80 -16.63
CA LEU A 95 -0.41 -5.94 -18.03
C LEU A 95 -0.21 -4.56 -18.66
N GLN A 96 0.67 -4.52 -19.66
CA GLN A 96 0.86 -3.36 -20.53
C GLN A 96 1.04 -3.80 -21.97
N ILE A 97 0.66 -2.92 -22.89
CA ILE A 97 0.91 -3.08 -24.31
C ILE A 97 2.39 -2.75 -24.55
N ASP A 98 3.15 -3.71 -25.09
CA ASP A 98 4.54 -3.49 -25.47
C ASP A 98 4.59 -2.54 -26.68
N PRO A 99 5.53 -1.57 -26.73
CA PRO A 99 5.68 -0.64 -27.85
C PRO A 99 5.92 -1.30 -29.24
N ALA A 100 6.37 -2.55 -29.28
CA ALA A 100 6.49 -3.30 -30.51
C ALA A 100 5.14 -3.73 -31.12
N THR A 101 4.04 -3.64 -30.34
CA THR A 101 2.69 -3.90 -30.85
C THR A 101 2.37 -2.95 -31.99
N HIS A 102 1.94 -3.48 -33.12
CA HIS A 102 1.53 -2.66 -34.24
C HIS A 102 0.40 -3.29 -35.05
N PHE A 103 -0.34 -2.42 -35.74
CA PHE A 103 -1.34 -2.80 -36.73
C PHE A 103 -1.11 -1.97 -37.97
N ILE A 104 -0.79 -2.64 -39.06
CA ILE A 104 -0.54 -2.03 -40.41
C ILE A 104 -1.71 -2.41 -41.31
N LEU A 105 -2.37 -1.41 -41.85
CA LEU A 105 -3.46 -1.54 -42.82
C LEU A 105 -3.03 -0.90 -44.15
N ASN A 106 -2.96 -1.67 -45.21
CA ASN A 106 -2.60 -1.18 -46.56
C ASN A 106 -1.37 -0.26 -46.53
N ASN A 107 -0.29 -0.68 -45.86
CA ASN A 107 0.94 0.07 -45.59
C ASN A 107 0.80 1.31 -44.68
N THR A 108 -0.39 1.55 -44.09
CA THR A 108 -0.59 2.62 -43.11
C THR A 108 -0.46 2.05 -41.69
N HIS A 109 0.41 2.63 -40.87
CA HIS A 109 0.53 2.29 -39.46
C HIS A 109 -0.58 2.95 -38.64
N LEU A 110 -1.42 2.14 -38.03
CA LEU A 110 -2.43 2.60 -37.07
C LEU A 110 -1.76 2.89 -35.71
N LYS A 111 -2.28 3.85 -34.99
CA LYS A 111 -1.73 4.30 -33.69
C LYS A 111 -2.40 3.59 -32.52
N ILE A 112 -1.59 3.00 -31.62
CA ILE A 112 -2.06 2.42 -30.35
C ILE A 112 -2.79 3.51 -29.53
N ASP A 113 -3.83 3.11 -28.81
CA ASP A 113 -4.71 3.92 -27.96
C ASP A 113 -5.53 5.00 -28.69
N LYS A 114 -5.18 5.33 -29.92
CA LYS A 114 -5.94 6.23 -30.76
C LYS A 114 -6.83 5.46 -31.75
N ASP A 115 -6.22 4.64 -32.57
CA ASP A 115 -6.89 3.93 -33.66
C ASP A 115 -7.28 2.50 -33.26
N PHE A 116 -6.49 1.88 -32.40
CA PHE A 116 -6.73 0.53 -31.89
C PHE A 116 -6.04 0.28 -30.55
N PHE A 117 -6.46 -0.78 -29.88
CA PHE A 117 -5.70 -1.41 -28.80
C PHE A 117 -5.96 -2.93 -28.80
N PRO A 118 -4.98 -3.77 -28.41
CA PRO A 118 -5.24 -5.18 -28.17
C PRO A 118 -6.04 -5.36 -26.89
N MET A 119 -6.91 -6.34 -26.81
CA MET A 119 -7.49 -6.74 -25.51
C MET A 119 -6.41 -7.36 -24.63
N ALA A 120 -6.48 -7.16 -23.33
CA ALA A 120 -5.45 -7.62 -22.37
C ALA A 120 -5.23 -9.15 -22.42
N THR A 121 -6.24 -9.91 -22.82
CA THR A 121 -6.21 -11.36 -23.03
C THR A 121 -5.84 -11.78 -24.45
N SER A 122 -5.46 -10.85 -25.33
CA SER A 122 -5.01 -11.14 -26.67
C SER A 122 -3.76 -12.02 -26.65
N ALA A 123 -3.68 -12.99 -27.60
CA ALA A 123 -2.42 -13.70 -27.83
C ALA A 123 -1.33 -12.75 -28.31
N SER A 124 -0.13 -12.91 -27.75
CA SER A 124 1.07 -12.21 -28.22
C SER A 124 1.65 -12.94 -29.43
N LEU A 125 1.13 -12.62 -30.61
CA LEU A 125 1.48 -13.28 -31.90
C LEU A 125 1.55 -12.26 -33.04
N GLN A 126 2.23 -12.67 -34.10
CA GLN A 126 2.23 -11.97 -35.38
C GLN A 126 1.27 -12.65 -36.37
N VAL A 127 0.46 -11.85 -37.05
CA VAL A 127 -0.50 -12.30 -38.06
C VAL A 127 -0.46 -11.37 -39.25
N ALA A 128 -0.43 -11.95 -40.45
CA ALA A 128 -0.63 -11.21 -41.69
C ALA A 128 -1.74 -11.86 -42.52
N GLY A 129 -2.49 -11.07 -43.27
CA GLY A 129 -3.57 -11.59 -44.10
C GLY A 129 -4.12 -10.59 -45.08
N LYS A 130 -5.02 -11.08 -45.93
CA LYS A 130 -5.76 -10.29 -46.91
C LYS A 130 -7.27 -10.47 -46.77
N PRO A 131 -7.85 -10.16 -45.59
CA PRO A 131 -9.27 -10.33 -45.35
C PRO A 131 -10.12 -9.29 -46.10
N ALA A 132 -11.37 -9.62 -46.35
CA ALA A 132 -12.46 -8.65 -46.50
C ALA A 132 -13.25 -8.55 -45.20
N MET A 133 -13.60 -7.34 -44.78
CA MET A 133 -14.28 -7.15 -43.46
C MET A 133 -15.61 -7.92 -43.35
N ALA A 134 -16.33 -8.06 -44.46
CA ALA A 134 -17.60 -8.74 -44.52
C ALA A 134 -17.51 -10.29 -44.50
N LEU A 135 -16.31 -10.85 -44.65
CA LEU A 135 -16.11 -12.29 -44.80
C LEU A 135 -15.36 -12.92 -43.62
N GLN A 136 -15.73 -14.15 -43.29
CA GLN A 136 -15.10 -14.95 -42.25
C GLN A 136 -14.40 -16.17 -42.87
N GLU A 137 -13.33 -15.90 -43.61
CA GLU A 137 -12.58 -16.94 -44.31
C GLU A 137 -11.58 -17.62 -43.38
N LYS A 138 -11.49 -18.94 -43.50
CA LYS A 138 -10.49 -19.73 -42.76
C LYS A 138 -9.07 -19.30 -43.15
N GLY A 139 -8.21 -19.12 -42.14
CA GLY A 139 -6.82 -18.69 -42.34
C GLY A 139 -6.66 -17.18 -42.51
N GLN A 140 -7.71 -16.39 -42.32
CA GLN A 140 -7.69 -14.94 -42.38
C GLN A 140 -8.10 -14.32 -41.01
N PRO A 141 -7.70 -13.06 -40.74
CA PRO A 141 -8.27 -12.25 -39.67
C PRO A 141 -9.75 -11.99 -39.89
N TRP A 142 -10.56 -12.11 -38.82
CA TRP A 142 -11.99 -11.87 -38.87
C TRP A 142 -12.36 -10.55 -38.19
N PHE A 143 -13.32 -9.85 -38.79
CA PHE A 143 -13.90 -8.63 -38.25
C PHE A 143 -15.26 -8.88 -37.65
N LYS A 144 -15.57 -8.22 -36.53
CA LYS A 144 -16.86 -8.35 -35.85
C LYS A 144 -17.35 -6.99 -35.36
N ASP A 145 -18.44 -6.52 -35.98
CA ASP A 145 -19.21 -5.39 -35.46
C ASP A 145 -20.09 -5.87 -34.30
N ILE A 146 -20.00 -5.18 -33.17
CA ILE A 146 -20.80 -5.51 -31.97
C ILE A 146 -22.09 -4.69 -31.87
N LYS A 147 -22.38 -3.81 -32.82
CA LYS A 147 -23.57 -2.95 -32.85
C LYS A 147 -24.86 -3.71 -32.56
N GLU A 148 -25.17 -4.72 -33.37
CA GLU A 148 -26.42 -5.50 -33.24
C GLU A 148 -26.49 -6.19 -31.87
N THR A 149 -25.39 -6.77 -31.42
CA THR A 149 -25.30 -7.41 -30.10
C THR A 149 -25.60 -6.45 -28.95
N LEU A 150 -25.08 -5.21 -29.03
CA LEU A 150 -25.37 -4.18 -28.02
C LEU A 150 -26.83 -3.73 -28.09
N GLU A 151 -27.40 -3.57 -29.29
CA GLU A 151 -28.80 -3.17 -29.48
C GLU A 151 -29.76 -4.25 -28.95
N GLU A 152 -29.53 -5.52 -29.22
CA GLU A 152 -30.31 -6.66 -28.73
C GLU A 152 -30.26 -6.76 -27.20
N ASN A 153 -29.16 -6.41 -26.58
CA ASN A 153 -28.93 -6.52 -25.15
C ASN A 153 -29.08 -5.19 -24.38
N LYS A 154 -29.51 -4.09 -25.03
CA LYS A 154 -29.62 -2.76 -24.41
C LYS A 154 -30.48 -2.72 -23.14
N SER A 155 -31.48 -3.60 -23.05
CA SER A 155 -32.38 -3.71 -21.89
C SER A 155 -31.94 -4.74 -20.86
N ASN A 156 -30.82 -5.43 -21.10
CA ASN A 156 -30.28 -6.43 -20.20
C ASN A 156 -29.13 -5.84 -19.38
N PRO A 157 -29.35 -5.43 -18.11
CA PRO A 157 -28.32 -4.84 -17.27
C PRO A 157 -27.21 -5.84 -16.90
N HIS A 158 -27.40 -7.13 -17.14
CA HIS A 158 -26.43 -8.19 -16.85
C HIS A 158 -25.63 -8.61 -18.08
N PHE A 159 -25.84 -7.96 -19.23
CA PHE A 159 -25.06 -8.28 -20.42
C PHE A 159 -23.62 -7.80 -20.25
N ASP A 160 -22.69 -8.75 -20.31
CA ASP A 160 -21.26 -8.51 -20.25
C ASP A 160 -20.66 -8.65 -21.66
N VAL A 161 -20.40 -7.51 -22.31
CA VAL A 161 -19.89 -7.47 -23.68
C VAL A 161 -18.47 -8.08 -23.76
N GLU A 162 -17.64 -7.93 -22.73
CA GLU A 162 -16.30 -8.55 -22.73
C GLU A 162 -16.39 -10.08 -22.64
N ALA A 163 -17.24 -10.59 -21.77
CA ALA A 163 -17.49 -12.02 -21.65
C ALA A 163 -18.07 -12.60 -22.96
N TRP A 164 -18.94 -11.85 -23.63
CA TRP A 164 -19.48 -12.22 -24.94
C TRP A 164 -18.37 -12.26 -26.00
N ILE A 165 -17.51 -11.23 -26.08
CA ILE A 165 -16.36 -11.20 -26.98
C ILE A 165 -15.44 -12.41 -26.74
N LYS A 166 -15.16 -12.74 -25.47
CA LYS A 166 -14.34 -13.92 -25.11
C LYS A 166 -14.89 -15.22 -25.71
N LYS A 167 -16.22 -15.38 -25.70
CA LYS A 167 -16.89 -16.54 -26.32
C LYS A 167 -16.78 -16.53 -27.84
N GLU A 168 -17.01 -15.39 -28.46
CA GLU A 168 -16.91 -15.23 -29.92
C GLU A 168 -15.48 -15.48 -30.44
N VAL A 169 -14.47 -14.95 -29.75
CA VAL A 169 -13.06 -15.20 -30.07
C VAL A 169 -12.73 -16.69 -30.05
N THR A 170 -13.18 -17.40 -29.02
CA THR A 170 -12.95 -18.84 -28.90
C THR A 170 -13.60 -19.60 -30.07
N THR A 171 -14.81 -19.20 -30.42
CA THR A 171 -15.53 -19.77 -31.57
C THR A 171 -14.82 -19.46 -32.90
N ALA A 172 -14.39 -18.23 -33.10
CA ALA A 172 -13.68 -17.81 -34.31
C ALA A 172 -12.35 -18.55 -34.49
N ALA A 173 -11.57 -18.67 -33.42
CA ALA A 173 -10.31 -19.43 -33.42
C ALA A 173 -10.54 -20.90 -33.81
N THR A 174 -11.57 -21.55 -33.25
CA THR A 174 -11.91 -22.93 -33.59
C THR A 174 -12.30 -23.10 -35.06
N LYS A 175 -12.93 -22.09 -35.65
CA LYS A 175 -13.31 -22.07 -37.06
C LYS A 175 -12.18 -21.64 -37.99
N GLY A 176 -11.01 -21.26 -37.45
CA GLY A 176 -9.79 -20.99 -38.22
C GLY A 176 -9.51 -19.52 -38.48
N ALA A 177 -10.11 -18.61 -37.72
CA ALA A 177 -9.68 -17.20 -37.69
C ALA A 177 -8.23 -17.11 -37.21
N THR A 178 -7.42 -16.24 -37.80
CA THR A 178 -6.03 -16.01 -37.40
C THR A 178 -5.88 -14.84 -36.45
N ALA A 179 -6.80 -13.89 -36.48
CA ALA A 179 -6.99 -12.80 -35.53
C ALA A 179 -8.48 -12.44 -35.45
N PHE A 180 -8.89 -11.78 -34.37
CA PHE A 180 -10.26 -11.32 -34.19
C PHE A 180 -10.25 -9.81 -33.94
N ILE A 181 -10.89 -9.04 -34.83
CA ILE A 181 -10.88 -7.59 -34.80
C ILE A 181 -12.31 -7.13 -34.51
N VAL A 182 -12.50 -6.57 -33.31
CA VAL A 182 -13.78 -6.09 -32.80
C VAL A 182 -13.90 -4.59 -33.02
N TYR A 183 -15.08 -4.13 -33.38
CA TYR A 183 -15.39 -2.71 -33.51
C TYR A 183 -16.87 -2.44 -33.27
N ASN A 184 -17.25 -1.19 -33.08
CA ASN A 184 -18.63 -0.77 -32.83
C ASN A 184 -19.01 0.37 -33.76
N THR A 185 -19.97 0.12 -34.68
CA THR A 185 -20.57 1.17 -35.54
C THR A 185 -21.86 1.74 -34.95
N GLY A 186 -22.32 1.21 -33.81
CA GLY A 186 -23.55 1.64 -33.15
C GLY A 186 -23.37 2.89 -32.29
N SER A 187 -24.48 3.43 -31.82
CA SER A 187 -24.50 4.57 -30.90
C SER A 187 -24.42 4.19 -29.42
N ILE A 188 -24.56 2.91 -29.08
CA ILE A 188 -24.46 2.42 -27.70
C ILE A 188 -22.99 2.34 -27.32
N ILE A 189 -22.60 3.05 -26.27
CA ILE A 189 -21.23 3.05 -25.74
C ILE A 189 -20.95 1.69 -25.09
N ASP A 190 -19.90 1.01 -25.50
CA ASP A 190 -19.53 -0.32 -25.00
C ASP A 190 -18.54 -0.31 -23.84
N ASN A 191 -17.86 0.82 -23.58
CA ASN A 191 -16.86 1.01 -22.53
C ASN A 191 -15.69 0.01 -22.56
N ILE A 192 -15.43 -0.65 -23.69
CA ILE A 192 -14.32 -1.59 -23.85
C ILE A 192 -13.01 -0.81 -23.80
N GLN A 193 -12.08 -1.28 -22.96
CA GLN A 193 -10.75 -0.69 -22.81
C GLN A 193 -9.71 -1.76 -22.45
N PHE A 194 -8.43 -1.41 -22.56
CA PHE A 194 -7.36 -2.30 -22.13
C PHE A 194 -7.42 -2.48 -20.60
N ASN A 195 -7.80 -3.67 -20.14
CA ASN A 195 -7.87 -4.00 -18.72
C ASN A 195 -6.54 -4.58 -18.23
N LYS A 196 -5.64 -3.72 -17.72
CA LYS A 196 -4.33 -4.13 -17.21
C LYS A 196 -4.38 -5.18 -16.09
N ASN A 197 -5.51 -5.32 -15.40
CA ASN A 197 -5.70 -6.24 -14.29
C ASN A 197 -6.41 -7.54 -14.70
N ASP A 198 -6.65 -7.77 -15.99
CA ASP A 198 -7.25 -9.02 -16.48
C ASP A 198 -6.26 -10.19 -16.31
N LYS A 199 -6.60 -11.12 -15.42
CA LYS A 199 -5.81 -12.33 -15.13
C LYS A 199 -6.36 -13.59 -15.84
N SER A 200 -7.36 -13.44 -16.71
CA SER A 200 -7.83 -14.55 -17.53
C SER A 200 -6.74 -14.95 -18.53
N GLY A 201 -6.69 -16.24 -18.85
CA GLY A 201 -5.68 -16.77 -19.78
C GLY A 201 -5.76 -16.13 -21.16
N ALA A 202 -4.62 -16.10 -21.85
CA ALA A 202 -4.55 -15.54 -23.19
C ALA A 202 -5.39 -16.38 -24.18
N PHE A 203 -5.98 -15.68 -25.15
CA PHE A 203 -6.65 -16.31 -26.29
C PHE A 203 -5.64 -17.02 -27.20
N PRO A 204 -6.10 -17.99 -28.01
CA PRO A 204 -5.23 -18.65 -28.97
C PRO A 204 -4.84 -17.77 -30.17
N ILE A 205 -5.53 -16.65 -30.38
CA ILE A 205 -5.31 -15.70 -31.49
C ILE A 205 -5.26 -14.27 -30.99
N PRO A 206 -4.64 -13.34 -31.72
CA PRO A 206 -4.69 -11.92 -31.43
C PRO A 206 -6.12 -11.37 -31.46
N VAL A 207 -6.45 -10.53 -30.46
CA VAL A 207 -7.73 -9.85 -30.35
C VAL A 207 -7.51 -8.35 -30.24
N ILE A 208 -8.04 -7.61 -31.20
CA ILE A 208 -7.88 -6.16 -31.32
C ILE A 208 -9.25 -5.50 -31.26
N TYR A 209 -9.34 -4.41 -30.51
CA TYR A 209 -10.44 -3.48 -30.58
C TYR A 209 -10.05 -2.26 -31.44
N LEU A 210 -10.82 -2.01 -32.53
CA LEU A 210 -10.71 -0.81 -33.33
C LEU A 210 -11.59 0.29 -32.73
N THR A 211 -11.01 1.43 -32.44
CA THR A 211 -11.75 2.60 -32.00
C THR A 211 -12.55 3.22 -33.17
N THR A 212 -13.43 4.15 -32.86
CA THR A 212 -14.13 4.94 -33.91
C THR A 212 -13.14 5.67 -34.83
N ALA A 213 -11.98 6.15 -34.29
CA ALA A 213 -10.94 6.78 -35.09
C ALA A 213 -10.23 5.76 -36.01
N GLY A 214 -9.94 4.57 -35.48
CA GLY A 214 -9.34 3.49 -36.25
C GLY A 214 -10.26 3.01 -37.39
N LEU A 215 -11.57 2.93 -37.09
CA LEU A 215 -12.54 2.48 -38.11
C LEU A 215 -12.62 3.40 -39.33
N GLN A 216 -12.26 4.67 -39.20
CA GLN A 216 -12.21 5.61 -40.35
C GLN A 216 -11.20 5.23 -41.43
N HIS A 217 -10.21 4.38 -41.12
CA HIS A 217 -9.27 3.87 -42.12
C HIS A 217 -9.85 2.74 -42.98
N PHE A 218 -11.03 2.22 -42.66
CA PHE A 218 -11.69 1.11 -43.35
C PHE A 218 -12.90 1.65 -44.11
N THR A 219 -12.64 2.20 -45.33
CA THR A 219 -13.65 2.95 -46.09
C THR A 219 -14.55 2.07 -46.93
N ASP A 220 -14.12 0.86 -47.31
CA ASP A 220 -14.89 -0.09 -48.12
C ASP A 220 -14.87 -1.48 -47.44
N PRO A 221 -15.98 -1.92 -46.84
CA PRO A 221 -16.09 -3.23 -46.23
C PRO A 221 -15.94 -4.43 -47.16
N SER A 222 -16.10 -4.22 -48.49
CA SER A 222 -15.98 -5.26 -49.52
C SER A 222 -14.56 -5.35 -50.12
N ALA A 223 -13.72 -4.34 -49.87
CA ALA A 223 -12.36 -4.35 -50.35
C ALA A 223 -11.50 -5.42 -49.66
N THR A 224 -10.64 -6.05 -50.42
CA THR A 224 -9.58 -6.89 -49.87
C THR A 224 -8.55 -6.00 -49.21
N LEU A 225 -8.36 -6.17 -47.90
CA LEU A 225 -7.41 -5.40 -47.11
C LEU A 225 -6.08 -6.16 -47.04
N GLN A 226 -4.99 -5.44 -46.99
CA GLN A 226 -3.69 -6.02 -46.62
C GLN A 226 -3.40 -5.61 -45.18
N ILE A 227 -3.34 -6.58 -44.29
CA ILE A 227 -3.09 -6.31 -42.85
C ILE A 227 -1.89 -7.09 -42.32
N ALA A 228 -1.16 -6.45 -41.44
CA ALA A 228 -0.15 -7.08 -40.60
C ALA A 228 -0.33 -6.59 -39.18
N ILE A 229 -0.40 -7.53 -38.25
CA ILE A 229 -0.66 -7.31 -36.83
C ILE A 229 0.46 -8.00 -36.07
N GLU A 230 1.06 -7.28 -35.15
CA GLU A 230 1.84 -7.88 -34.04
C GLU A 230 1.28 -7.41 -32.73
N VAL A 231 0.89 -8.34 -31.89
CA VAL A 231 0.48 -8.05 -30.52
C VAL A 231 1.56 -8.56 -29.59
N ARG A 232 1.99 -7.70 -28.68
CA ARG A 232 2.81 -8.06 -27.52
C ARG A 232 2.21 -7.47 -26.27
N ILE A 233 1.85 -8.30 -25.32
CA ILE A 233 1.36 -7.93 -24.00
C ILE A 233 2.35 -8.49 -22.99
N VAL A 234 2.86 -7.64 -22.12
CA VAL A 234 3.87 -7.99 -21.12
C VAL A 234 3.39 -7.57 -19.73
N GLU A 235 3.89 -8.23 -18.70
CA GLU A 235 3.69 -7.77 -17.34
C GLU A 235 4.52 -6.50 -17.10
N LYS A 236 3.89 -5.49 -16.55
CA LYS A 236 4.56 -4.30 -16.06
C LYS A 236 5.02 -4.55 -14.64
N LYS A 237 6.33 -4.54 -14.42
CA LYS A 237 6.95 -4.74 -13.12
C LYS A 237 7.65 -3.47 -12.68
N ARG A 238 7.53 -3.16 -11.38
CA ARG A 238 8.20 -2.04 -10.73
C ARG A 238 9.16 -2.59 -9.68
N PRO A 239 10.45 -2.20 -9.69
CA PRO A 239 11.37 -2.60 -8.64
C PRO A 239 11.01 -1.88 -7.34
N ALA A 240 11.12 -2.59 -6.23
CA ALA A 240 10.96 -2.07 -4.88
C ALA A 240 12.02 -2.67 -3.96
N THR A 241 12.38 -1.97 -2.90
CA THR A 241 13.46 -2.41 -2.01
C THR A 241 13.16 -2.03 -0.58
N ASN A 242 13.02 -3.00 0.32
CA ASN A 242 13.04 -2.74 1.75
C ASN A 242 14.49 -2.56 2.24
N VAL A 243 14.70 -1.69 3.23
CA VAL A 243 15.98 -1.54 3.91
C VAL A 243 15.89 -2.21 5.28
N ALA A 244 16.81 -3.12 5.58
CA ALA A 244 16.85 -3.90 6.81
C ALA A 244 18.19 -3.78 7.53
N ALA A 245 18.19 -3.29 8.77
CA ALA A 245 19.36 -3.19 9.63
C ALA A 245 19.11 -3.92 10.95
N TYR A 246 20.17 -4.42 11.62
CA TYR A 246 20.01 -5.35 12.71
C TYR A 246 21.03 -5.17 13.82
N ILE A 247 20.56 -5.12 15.07
CA ILE A 247 21.38 -5.26 16.27
C ILE A 247 21.20 -6.69 16.78
N ASN A 248 22.27 -7.47 16.68
CA ASN A 248 22.32 -8.85 17.17
C ASN A 248 22.87 -8.89 18.59
N ASN A 249 22.05 -9.15 19.56
CA ASN A 249 22.42 -9.34 20.96
C ASN A 249 22.54 -10.84 21.35
N GLY A 250 22.43 -11.75 20.37
CA GLY A 250 22.40 -13.20 20.63
C GLY A 250 21.11 -13.67 21.33
N ALA A 251 20.07 -12.87 21.30
CA ALA A 251 18.80 -13.14 21.99
C ALA A 251 17.91 -14.12 21.20
N ALA A 252 17.01 -14.81 21.92
CA ALA A 252 16.07 -15.76 21.32
C ALA A 252 14.95 -15.06 20.50
N ASN A 253 14.62 -13.82 20.82
CA ASN A 253 13.53 -13.09 20.22
C ASN A 253 14.00 -11.76 19.64
N THR A 254 13.31 -11.28 18.61
CA THR A 254 13.59 -10.01 17.94
C THR A 254 12.41 -9.06 18.08
N VAL A 255 12.69 -7.82 18.43
CA VAL A 255 11.74 -6.70 18.33
C VAL A 255 11.93 -6.07 16.94
N VAL A 256 10.83 -5.88 16.22
CA VAL A 256 10.82 -5.21 14.91
C VAL A 256 10.35 -3.77 15.12
N ILE A 257 11.08 -2.82 14.54
CA ILE A 257 10.68 -1.42 14.46
C ILE A 257 10.62 -1.07 12.97
N GLY A 258 9.48 -0.55 12.51
CA GLY A 258 9.22 -0.32 11.10
C GLY A 258 8.63 1.06 10.80
N ALA A 259 8.87 1.52 9.57
CA ALA A 259 8.26 2.69 8.94
C ALA A 259 8.45 2.56 7.42
N HIS A 260 7.50 3.04 6.62
CA HIS A 260 7.74 3.12 5.18
C HIS A 260 8.50 4.40 4.83
N TYR A 261 9.24 4.35 3.71
CA TYR A 261 10.04 5.48 3.25
C TYR A 261 9.64 6.00 1.86
N ASP A 262 8.80 5.26 1.12
CA ASP A 262 8.23 5.71 -0.14
C ASP A 262 7.07 6.70 0.11
N HIS A 263 6.74 7.46 -0.94
CA HIS A 263 5.59 8.36 -0.96
C HIS A 263 5.08 8.53 -2.40
N LEU A 264 4.30 9.58 -2.70
CA LEU A 264 3.46 9.67 -3.89
C LEU A 264 4.15 10.17 -5.17
N GLY A 265 5.39 10.69 -5.10
CA GLY A 265 6.06 11.23 -6.28
C GLY A 265 5.38 12.48 -6.84
N TYR A 266 5.07 12.46 -8.13
CA TYR A 266 4.26 13.46 -8.83
C TYR A 266 2.79 13.04 -8.98
N ASN A 267 2.30 12.14 -8.13
CA ASN A 267 0.95 11.56 -8.20
C ASN A 267 0.72 10.62 -9.40
N GLU A 268 1.75 9.93 -9.87
CA GLU A 268 1.63 9.01 -11.00
C GLU A 268 0.72 7.81 -10.69
N ASP A 269 0.62 7.40 -9.42
CA ASP A 269 -0.24 6.30 -8.95
C ASP A 269 -1.66 6.77 -8.58
N LYS A 270 -1.94 8.09 -8.69
CA LYS A 270 -3.26 8.71 -8.46
C LYS A 270 -3.77 8.55 -7.01
N ASN A 271 -2.87 8.53 -6.05
CA ASN A 271 -3.17 8.43 -4.62
C ASN A 271 -3.21 9.81 -3.92
N ALA A 272 -2.77 10.89 -4.57
CA ALA A 272 -2.83 12.23 -4.02
C ALA A 272 -4.28 12.76 -3.92
N LEU A 273 -4.49 13.64 -2.94
CA LEU A 273 -5.78 14.32 -2.71
C LEU A 273 -5.85 15.72 -3.32
N ASP A 274 -4.78 16.19 -3.93
CA ASP A 274 -4.73 17.40 -4.75
C ASP A 274 -4.57 17.07 -6.24
N THR A 275 -4.51 18.11 -7.06
CA THR A 275 -4.44 18.00 -8.51
C THR A 275 -3.19 18.71 -9.05
N GLY A 276 -2.71 18.24 -10.20
CA GLY A 276 -1.54 18.82 -10.87
C GLY A 276 -0.34 17.89 -10.83
N HIS A 277 0.68 18.26 -11.59
CA HIS A 277 1.97 17.57 -11.63
C HIS A 277 2.96 18.31 -10.72
N VAL A 278 2.82 18.05 -9.43
CA VAL A 278 3.59 18.68 -8.36
C VAL A 278 4.26 17.61 -7.49
N ILE A 279 5.38 17.96 -6.85
CA ILE A 279 6.09 17.04 -5.96
C ILE A 279 5.30 16.90 -4.66
N HIS A 280 5.11 15.66 -4.21
CA HIS A 280 4.54 15.32 -2.92
C HIS A 280 5.67 14.92 -1.98
N ASN A 281 6.15 15.85 -1.19
CA ASN A 281 7.35 15.65 -0.36
C ASN A 281 7.13 14.69 0.81
N GLY A 282 5.91 14.56 1.34
CA GLY A 282 5.56 13.60 2.38
C GLY A 282 6.43 13.74 3.63
N ALA A 283 6.42 14.92 4.24
CA ALA A 283 7.25 15.19 5.41
C ALA A 283 6.72 14.48 6.65
N ASP A 284 5.40 14.50 6.87
CA ASP A 284 4.78 13.68 7.90
C ASP A 284 4.56 12.26 7.39
N ASP A 285 4.07 12.11 6.18
CA ASP A 285 3.82 10.83 5.52
C ASP A 285 4.92 10.48 4.48
N ASN A 286 5.97 9.65 4.76
CA ASN A 286 6.31 9.21 6.13
C ASN A 286 7.81 9.43 6.41
N ALA A 287 8.32 10.64 6.02
CA ALA A 287 9.68 11.01 6.41
C ALA A 287 9.79 11.14 7.94
N SER A 288 8.69 11.50 8.63
CA SER A 288 8.66 11.61 10.09
C SER A 288 8.87 10.27 10.77
N GLY A 289 8.13 9.23 10.40
CA GLY A 289 8.27 7.87 10.95
C GLY A 289 9.61 7.22 10.58
N THR A 290 10.04 7.37 9.33
CA THR A 290 11.35 6.90 8.86
C THR A 290 12.49 7.53 9.65
N SER A 291 12.43 8.84 9.93
CA SER A 291 13.45 9.55 10.74
C SER A 291 13.39 9.16 12.21
N ALA A 292 12.19 8.97 12.76
CA ALA A 292 12.01 8.49 14.12
C ALA A 292 12.63 7.09 14.31
N LEU A 293 12.48 6.21 13.33
CA LEU A 293 13.08 4.88 13.32
C LEU A 293 14.62 4.93 13.35
N LEU A 294 15.24 5.81 12.55
CA LEU A 294 16.70 6.02 12.58
C LEU A 294 17.20 6.48 13.96
N GLU A 295 16.46 7.38 14.60
CA GLU A 295 16.84 7.90 15.90
C GLU A 295 16.63 6.89 17.04
N ILE A 296 15.59 6.05 16.97
CA ILE A 296 15.42 4.89 17.87
C ILE A 296 16.59 3.92 17.69
N ALA A 297 16.97 3.63 16.45
CA ALA A 297 18.11 2.76 16.16
C ALA A 297 19.41 3.31 16.76
N ARG A 298 19.66 4.61 16.62
CA ARG A 298 20.83 5.29 17.22
C ARG A 298 20.83 5.18 18.74
N LEU A 299 19.69 5.42 19.40
CA LEU A 299 19.56 5.30 20.85
C LEU A 299 19.79 3.86 21.32
N LEU A 300 19.21 2.87 20.65
CA LEU A 300 19.39 1.46 20.96
C LEU A 300 20.84 1.02 20.74
N LYS A 301 21.54 1.53 19.73
CA LYS A 301 22.95 1.24 19.52
C LYS A 301 23.84 1.79 20.63
N GLN A 302 23.54 2.97 21.16
CA GLN A 302 24.31 3.59 22.25
C GLN A 302 24.12 2.94 23.60
N LYS A 303 22.89 2.47 23.92
CA LYS A 303 22.53 1.88 25.21
C LYS A 303 21.56 0.72 24.96
N SER A 304 22.05 -0.34 24.34
CA SER A 304 21.22 -1.49 23.98
C SER A 304 20.76 -2.24 25.24
N PRO A 305 19.46 -2.37 25.47
CA PRO A 305 18.93 -3.45 26.28
C PRO A 305 19.30 -4.77 25.61
N ALA A 306 19.70 -5.79 26.38
CA ALA A 306 20.46 -6.93 25.82
C ALA A 306 19.64 -8.22 25.67
N HIS A 307 18.37 -8.25 26.12
CA HIS A 307 17.57 -9.48 26.15
C HIS A 307 16.80 -9.74 24.85
N HIS A 308 16.77 -8.77 23.92
CA HIS A 308 16.19 -8.90 22.58
C HIS A 308 17.18 -8.46 21.51
N ASN A 309 17.02 -9.02 20.31
CA ASN A 309 17.60 -8.46 19.10
C ASN A 309 16.66 -7.36 18.56
N TYR A 310 17.19 -6.44 17.75
CA TYR A 310 16.42 -5.35 17.18
C TYR A 310 16.57 -5.34 15.66
N LEU A 311 15.46 -5.43 14.95
CA LEU A 311 15.38 -5.35 13.49
C LEU A 311 14.69 -4.05 13.11
N PHE A 312 15.37 -3.24 12.31
CA PHE A 312 14.87 -1.97 11.76
C PHE A 312 14.52 -2.19 10.31
N LEU A 313 13.26 -1.95 9.95
CA LEU A 313 12.74 -2.16 8.60
C LEU A 313 12.16 -0.85 8.05
N HIS A 314 12.73 -0.35 6.95
CA HIS A 314 12.11 0.67 6.15
C HIS A 314 11.46 0.00 4.96
N PHE A 315 10.14 0.12 4.86
CA PHE A 315 9.36 -0.54 3.81
C PHE A 315 9.24 0.34 2.57
N SER A 316 9.18 -0.29 1.40
CA SER A 316 8.89 0.34 0.12
C SER A 316 7.55 -0.19 -0.40
N GLY A 317 6.80 0.65 -1.11
CA GLY A 317 5.52 0.26 -1.68
C GLY A 317 4.39 0.14 -0.65
N GLU A 318 4.47 0.88 0.45
CA GLU A 318 3.39 1.04 1.41
C GLU A 318 2.20 1.72 0.75
N GLU A 319 2.44 2.83 0.05
CA GLU A 319 1.47 3.65 -0.68
C GLU A 319 0.76 2.90 -1.82
N LEU A 320 1.29 1.76 -2.22
CA LEU A 320 0.72 0.85 -3.21
C LEU A 320 -0.05 -0.31 -2.57
N GLY A 321 -0.21 -0.32 -1.25
CA GLY A 321 -0.99 -1.28 -0.48
C GLY A 321 -0.16 -2.23 0.38
N LEU A 322 0.74 -1.70 1.22
CA LEU A 322 1.55 -2.41 2.22
C LEU A 322 2.48 -3.48 1.62
N LEU A 323 2.94 -3.27 0.37
CA LEU A 323 3.60 -4.35 -0.39
C LEU A 323 4.94 -4.75 0.21
N GLY A 324 5.70 -3.80 0.76
CA GLY A 324 7.01 -4.06 1.37
C GLY A 324 6.93 -4.88 2.64
N SER A 325 6.03 -4.51 3.56
CA SER A 325 5.85 -5.25 4.81
C SER A 325 5.26 -6.64 4.57
N LYS A 326 4.32 -6.75 3.64
CA LYS A 326 3.76 -8.04 3.20
C LYS A 326 4.85 -8.94 2.63
N TYR A 327 5.67 -8.41 1.68
CA TYR A 327 6.76 -9.16 1.08
C TYR A 327 7.77 -9.64 2.14
N TRP A 328 8.10 -8.78 3.12
CA TRP A 328 9.02 -9.16 4.19
C TRP A 328 8.45 -10.28 5.07
N ILE A 329 7.17 -10.24 5.42
CA ILE A 329 6.50 -11.30 6.19
C ILE A 329 6.51 -12.64 5.45
N GLU A 330 6.28 -12.62 4.13
CA GLU A 330 6.30 -13.80 3.28
C GLU A 330 7.73 -14.31 3.01
N ASN A 331 8.73 -13.43 3.06
CA ASN A 331 10.15 -13.69 2.76
C ASN A 331 11.07 -13.09 3.84
N PRO A 332 11.00 -13.55 5.09
CA PRO A 332 11.74 -12.92 6.18
C PRO A 332 13.24 -13.07 5.99
N THR A 333 13.98 -11.98 6.23
CA THR A 333 15.46 -11.95 6.08
C THR A 333 16.21 -12.46 7.30
N MET A 334 15.50 -12.87 8.35
CA MET A 334 16.09 -13.42 9.56
C MET A 334 15.33 -14.68 10.03
N PRO A 335 16.03 -15.66 10.58
CA PRO A 335 15.41 -16.75 11.33
C PRO A 335 15.00 -16.29 12.73
N GLY A 336 14.08 -17.00 13.36
CA GLY A 336 13.73 -16.81 14.77
C GLY A 336 12.38 -16.12 14.97
N ALA A 337 12.00 -16.04 16.22
CA ALA A 337 10.70 -15.53 16.61
C ALA A 337 10.69 -14.00 16.74
N ILE A 338 9.70 -13.35 16.16
CA ILE A 338 9.40 -11.95 16.44
C ILE A 338 8.68 -11.87 17.79
N ASN A 339 9.13 -10.96 18.65
CA ASN A 339 8.46 -10.70 19.92
C ASN A 339 7.23 -9.81 19.70
N TYR A 340 7.47 -8.63 19.13
CA TYR A 340 6.42 -7.67 18.74
C TYR A 340 6.99 -6.71 17.68
N MET A 341 6.09 -5.91 17.07
CA MET A 341 6.47 -4.86 16.12
C MET A 341 5.95 -3.50 16.58
N ILE A 342 6.80 -2.48 16.45
CA ILE A 342 6.41 -1.06 16.53
C ILE A 342 6.44 -0.50 15.13
N ASN A 343 5.32 0.09 14.69
CA ASN A 343 5.22 0.81 13.43
C ASN A 343 5.08 2.31 13.69
N MET A 344 5.83 3.10 12.95
CA MET A 344 5.79 4.56 13.01
C MET A 344 5.37 5.13 11.66
N ASP A 345 4.20 5.77 11.66
CA ASP A 345 3.67 6.35 10.46
C ASP A 345 2.92 7.64 10.80
N MET A 346 3.32 8.76 10.15
CA MET A 346 2.80 10.09 10.42
C MET A 346 2.90 10.46 11.92
N VAL A 347 4.14 10.58 12.43
CA VAL A 347 4.42 10.91 13.84
C VAL A 347 4.91 12.34 14.05
N GLY A 348 4.81 13.19 13.03
CA GLY A 348 5.34 14.56 13.03
C GLY A 348 4.32 15.67 13.27
N ARG A 349 3.03 15.39 13.29
CA ARG A 349 1.98 16.44 13.37
C ARG A 349 1.18 16.44 14.68
N TYR A 350 1.80 15.96 15.75
CA TYR A 350 1.20 16.03 17.09
C TYR A 350 0.94 17.47 17.52
N ASP A 351 -0.28 17.73 17.98
CA ASP A 351 -0.67 18.93 18.70
C ASP A 351 -1.70 18.62 19.81
N THR A 352 -2.25 19.63 20.47
CA THR A 352 -3.25 19.43 21.54
C THR A 352 -4.58 18.87 21.05
N SER A 353 -4.91 19.08 19.76
CA SER A 353 -6.11 18.52 19.11
C SER A 353 -5.83 17.15 18.44
N HIS A 354 -4.59 16.92 17.98
CA HIS A 354 -4.11 15.69 17.36
C HIS A 354 -3.27 14.90 18.36
N LYS A 355 -3.93 14.11 19.20
CA LYS A 355 -3.28 13.27 20.20
C LYS A 355 -2.50 12.14 19.52
N LEU A 356 -1.43 11.68 20.18
CA LEU A 356 -0.77 10.45 19.76
C LEU A 356 -1.74 9.27 19.88
N THR A 357 -2.17 8.72 18.78
CA THR A 357 -2.93 7.46 18.77
C THR A 357 -1.95 6.29 18.73
N VAL A 358 -2.19 5.31 19.60
CA VAL A 358 -1.44 4.06 19.63
C VAL A 358 -2.38 2.91 19.34
N GLY A 359 -2.30 2.40 18.11
CA GLY A 359 -3.04 1.22 17.67
C GLY A 359 -2.39 -0.07 18.18
N GLY A 360 -3.14 -1.18 18.14
CA GLY A 360 -2.64 -2.49 18.57
C GLY A 360 -2.61 -2.70 20.09
N TYR A 361 -3.19 -1.80 20.88
CA TYR A 361 -3.17 -1.91 22.33
C TYR A 361 -3.80 -3.22 22.86
N GLY A 362 -4.76 -3.81 22.14
CA GLY A 362 -5.39 -5.09 22.48
C GLY A 362 -4.62 -6.33 22.02
N THR A 363 -3.52 -6.19 21.26
CA THR A 363 -2.82 -7.32 20.63
C THR A 363 -1.94 -8.16 21.57
N SER A 364 -1.77 -7.72 22.84
CA SER A 364 -1.13 -8.48 23.91
C SER A 364 -1.71 -8.08 25.28
N SER A 365 -1.80 -9.03 26.20
CA SER A 365 -2.20 -8.77 27.58
C SER A 365 -1.22 -7.87 28.34
N LYS A 366 0.01 -7.78 27.87
CA LYS A 366 1.10 -7.03 28.54
C LYS A 366 1.11 -5.54 28.23
N TRP A 367 0.46 -5.08 27.15
CA TRP A 367 0.49 -3.67 26.77
C TRP A 367 -0.01 -2.75 27.89
N SER A 368 -1.08 -3.12 28.60
CA SER A 368 -1.60 -2.31 29.72
C SER A 368 -0.56 -2.09 30.82
N GLN A 369 0.20 -3.14 31.18
CA GLN A 369 1.26 -3.04 32.19
C GLN A 369 2.43 -2.18 31.69
N ILE A 370 2.87 -2.36 30.45
CA ILE A 370 3.97 -1.61 29.82
C ILE A 370 3.63 -0.12 29.80
N TRP A 371 2.43 0.24 29.34
CA TRP A 371 1.99 1.62 29.24
C TRP A 371 1.83 2.32 30.61
N LYS A 372 1.51 1.59 31.67
CA LYS A 372 1.50 2.15 33.04
C LYS A 372 2.89 2.51 33.56
N ALA A 373 3.93 1.87 33.03
CA ALA A 373 5.32 2.11 33.44
C ALA A 373 6.02 3.20 32.60
N VAL A 374 5.43 3.61 31.49
CA VAL A 374 5.97 4.65 30.60
C VAL A 374 5.60 6.04 31.12
N SER A 375 6.55 6.98 31.04
CA SER A 375 6.32 8.40 31.35
C SER A 375 6.50 9.25 30.09
N THR A 376 5.47 10.04 29.73
CA THR A 376 5.49 10.90 28.55
C THR A 376 4.72 12.20 28.81
N PRO A 377 5.17 13.33 28.24
CA PRO A 377 4.38 14.58 28.27
C PRO A 377 3.22 14.58 27.24
N LEU A 378 3.14 13.55 26.38
CA LEU A 378 2.15 13.47 25.31
C LEU A 378 0.82 12.96 25.83
N VAL A 379 -0.27 13.46 25.28
CA VAL A 379 -1.61 12.86 25.47
C VAL A 379 -1.75 11.69 24.51
N VAL A 380 -1.88 10.49 25.06
CA VAL A 380 -1.98 9.25 24.30
C VAL A 380 -3.44 8.76 24.27
N LYS A 381 -3.90 8.38 23.08
CA LYS A 381 -5.17 7.67 22.86
C LYS A 381 -4.87 6.25 22.42
N PHE A 382 -5.45 5.26 23.07
CA PHE A 382 -5.29 3.87 22.71
C PHE A 382 -6.40 3.39 21.79
N ASP A 383 -6.02 2.65 20.77
CA ASP A 383 -6.89 1.84 19.92
C ASP A 383 -6.50 0.36 20.12
N SER A 384 -7.47 -0.47 20.45
CA SER A 384 -7.22 -1.89 20.74
C SER A 384 -6.94 -2.73 19.50
N THR A 385 -7.28 -2.22 18.30
CA THR A 385 -7.22 -3.00 17.07
C THR A 385 -5.80 -3.16 16.57
N GLY A 386 -5.48 -4.37 16.12
CA GLY A 386 -4.17 -4.69 15.55
C GLY A 386 -4.07 -4.49 14.05
N SER A 387 -5.21 -4.42 13.36
CA SER A 387 -5.24 -4.10 11.93
C SER A 387 -5.36 -2.60 11.70
N GLY A 388 -4.94 -2.14 10.51
CA GLY A 388 -5.03 -0.74 10.15
C GLY A 388 -4.43 -0.47 8.78
N PRO A 389 -4.45 0.79 8.34
CA PRO A 389 -4.00 1.18 7.00
C PRO A 389 -2.50 1.43 6.91
N SER A 390 -1.66 0.72 7.67
CA SER A 390 -0.20 0.84 7.62
C SER A 390 0.49 -0.51 7.89
N ASP A 391 1.81 -0.57 7.76
CA ASP A 391 2.65 -1.77 7.73
C ASP A 391 2.51 -2.72 8.93
N HIS A 392 2.11 -2.22 10.11
CA HIS A 392 1.82 -3.06 11.28
C HIS A 392 0.76 -4.13 11.00
N ALA A 393 -0.16 -3.86 10.07
CA ALA A 393 -1.22 -4.79 9.72
C ALA A 393 -0.69 -6.10 9.12
N SER A 394 0.41 -6.06 8.37
CA SER A 394 1.08 -7.26 7.84
C SER A 394 1.61 -8.15 8.95
N PHE A 395 2.21 -7.55 9.99
CA PHE A 395 2.73 -8.27 11.16
C PHE A 395 1.60 -8.82 12.04
N TYR A 396 0.57 -8.02 12.28
CA TYR A 396 -0.61 -8.46 13.03
C TYR A 396 -1.27 -9.68 12.38
N ARG A 397 -1.47 -9.67 11.04
CA ARG A 397 -2.00 -10.82 10.29
C ARG A 397 -1.13 -12.08 10.42
N ALA A 398 0.17 -11.90 10.60
CA ALA A 398 1.12 -12.98 10.86
C ALA A 398 1.15 -13.44 12.34
N GLY A 399 0.27 -12.93 13.21
CA GLY A 399 0.19 -13.33 14.61
C GLY A 399 1.25 -12.67 15.51
N VAL A 400 1.75 -11.51 15.12
CA VAL A 400 2.72 -10.72 15.89
C VAL A 400 1.98 -9.61 16.64
N PRO A 401 2.18 -9.42 17.96
CA PRO A 401 1.69 -8.26 18.68
C PRO A 401 2.25 -6.97 18.09
N VAL A 402 1.43 -5.93 17.93
CA VAL A 402 1.85 -4.69 17.30
C VAL A 402 1.52 -3.46 18.14
N GLN A 403 2.30 -2.40 17.94
CA GLN A 403 1.97 -1.04 18.39
C GLN A 403 2.14 -0.09 17.21
N PHE A 404 1.12 0.64 16.87
CA PHE A 404 1.10 1.59 15.76
C PHE A 404 1.03 3.01 16.29
N PHE A 405 2.08 3.79 16.07
CA PHE A 405 2.20 5.19 16.48
C PHE A 405 1.76 6.10 15.34
N PHE A 406 0.75 6.94 15.59
CA PHE A 406 0.14 7.80 14.60
C PHE A 406 -0.39 9.09 15.25
N THR A 407 -0.08 10.26 14.69
CA THR A 407 -0.53 11.56 15.22
C THR A 407 -1.83 12.06 14.60
N GLY A 408 -2.44 11.27 13.73
CA GLY A 408 -3.72 11.59 13.07
C GLY A 408 -3.54 12.19 11.69
N SER A 409 -4.60 12.07 10.87
CA SER A 409 -4.64 12.73 9.57
C SER A 409 -4.82 14.24 9.74
N HIS A 410 -4.21 15.01 8.87
CA HIS A 410 -4.22 16.46 8.84
C HIS A 410 -4.58 17.00 7.45
N PRO A 411 -4.89 18.29 7.27
CA PRO A 411 -5.31 18.85 5.99
C PRO A 411 -4.31 18.71 4.84
N ASP A 412 -3.04 18.47 5.15
CA ASP A 412 -1.95 18.32 4.16
C ASP A 412 -1.71 16.84 3.77
N TYR A 413 -2.39 15.88 4.41
CA TYR A 413 -2.26 14.45 4.11
C TYR A 413 -2.46 14.16 2.62
N HIS A 414 -1.53 13.43 2.00
CA HIS A 414 -1.50 13.10 0.57
C HIS A 414 -1.59 14.34 -0.34
N LYS A 415 -0.98 15.45 0.07
CA LYS A 415 -0.90 16.69 -0.72
C LYS A 415 0.54 17.18 -0.82
N ALA A 416 0.80 17.96 -1.87
CA ALA A 416 2.08 18.62 -2.07
C ALA A 416 2.47 19.58 -0.92
N SER A 417 1.51 19.95 -0.07
CA SER A 417 1.73 20.82 1.07
C SER A 417 2.20 20.09 2.35
N ASP A 418 2.45 18.77 2.33
CA ASP A 418 3.05 18.06 3.46
C ASP A 418 4.58 18.25 3.50
N ASP A 419 5.00 19.41 4.00
CA ASP A 419 6.38 19.88 4.00
C ASP A 419 7.03 19.89 5.40
N ALA A 420 8.36 19.86 5.41
CA ALA A 420 9.19 19.73 6.61
C ALA A 420 9.05 20.89 7.61
N ASP A 421 8.67 22.10 7.17
CA ASP A 421 8.45 23.27 8.01
C ASP A 421 7.21 23.14 8.92
N LYS A 422 6.30 22.21 8.61
CA LYS A 422 5.08 21.94 9.37
C LYS A 422 5.24 20.90 10.48
N ILE A 423 6.39 20.26 10.57
CA ILE A 423 6.65 19.19 11.54
C ILE A 423 6.87 19.75 12.95
N ASN A 424 6.20 19.15 13.92
CA ASN A 424 6.44 19.39 15.34
C ASN A 424 7.61 18.54 15.85
N TYR A 425 8.83 18.96 15.56
CA TYR A 425 10.05 18.25 15.91
C TYR A 425 10.21 17.95 17.41
N GLU A 426 9.68 18.82 18.26
CA GLU A 426 9.74 18.62 19.71
C GLU A 426 8.84 17.44 20.14
N ALA A 427 7.62 17.39 19.63
CA ALA A 427 6.70 16.28 19.87
C ALA A 427 7.21 14.99 19.26
N THR A 428 7.75 15.02 18.04
CA THR A 428 8.39 13.87 17.39
C THR A 428 9.54 13.31 18.23
N ALA A 429 10.39 14.16 18.80
CA ALA A 429 11.45 13.75 19.70
C ALA A 429 10.90 13.09 20.99
N ASN A 430 9.77 13.57 21.50
CA ASN A 430 9.11 12.94 22.65
C ASN A 430 8.52 11.58 22.27
N ILE A 431 8.00 11.38 21.04
CA ILE A 431 7.51 10.10 20.53
C ILE A 431 8.68 9.09 20.38
N VAL A 432 9.82 9.51 19.83
CA VAL A 432 11.04 8.69 19.76
C VAL A 432 11.47 8.25 21.16
N THR A 433 11.51 9.18 22.12
CA THR A 433 11.89 8.89 23.50
C THR A 433 10.90 7.91 24.16
N LEU A 434 9.62 8.07 23.90
CA LEU A 434 8.54 7.21 24.38
C LEU A 434 8.70 5.77 23.85
N ALA A 435 8.91 5.60 22.54
CA ALA A 435 9.13 4.29 21.95
C ALA A 435 10.41 3.61 22.50
N TYR A 436 11.48 4.37 22.66
CA TYR A 436 12.73 3.88 23.27
C TYR A 436 12.51 3.42 24.72
N GLN A 437 11.78 4.19 25.55
CA GLN A 437 11.44 3.78 26.92
C GLN A 437 10.61 2.49 26.92
N MET A 438 9.62 2.39 26.03
CA MET A 438 8.77 1.22 25.91
C MET A 438 9.59 -0.04 25.57
N ILE A 439 10.53 0.07 24.63
CA ILE A 439 11.46 -1.01 24.29
C ILE A 439 12.31 -1.41 25.51
N GLY A 440 12.82 -0.45 26.26
CA GLY A 440 13.57 -0.71 27.49
C GLY A 440 12.78 -1.43 28.58
N ILE A 441 11.49 -1.10 28.73
CA ILE A 441 10.59 -1.77 29.68
C ILE A 441 10.33 -3.22 29.23
N THR A 442 10.07 -3.42 27.94
CA THR A 442 9.78 -4.76 27.39
C THR A 442 10.99 -5.69 27.41
N ASP A 443 12.22 -5.14 27.45
CA ASP A 443 13.44 -5.94 27.44
C ASP A 443 13.55 -6.88 28.64
N SER A 444 12.98 -6.51 29.78
CA SER A 444 12.95 -7.33 30.99
C SER A 444 11.79 -8.35 31.03
N LEU A 445 10.90 -8.33 30.01
CA LEU A 445 9.73 -9.20 29.96
C LEU A 445 9.99 -10.43 29.07
N PRO A 446 9.31 -11.56 29.34
CA PRO A 446 9.30 -12.67 28.40
C PRO A 446 8.64 -12.26 27.09
N LYS A 447 8.77 -13.12 26.04
CA LYS A 447 8.05 -12.92 24.78
C LYS A 447 6.58 -12.61 25.04
N LEU A 448 6.04 -11.57 24.38
CA LEU A 448 4.66 -11.16 24.53
C LEU A 448 3.70 -12.21 23.93
N ASP A 449 2.57 -12.38 24.58
CA ASP A 449 1.45 -13.16 24.05
C ASP A 449 0.76 -12.39 22.90
N PHE A 450 0.26 -13.12 21.91
CA PHE A 450 -0.55 -12.55 20.83
C PHE A 450 -2.03 -12.75 21.13
N ILE A 451 -2.79 -11.66 21.07
CA ILE A 451 -4.25 -11.67 21.18
C ILE A 451 -4.83 -11.13 19.88
N LYS A 452 -5.67 -11.94 19.23
CA LYS A 452 -6.43 -11.46 18.07
C LYS A 452 -7.50 -10.49 18.55
N THR A 453 -7.48 -9.27 18.02
CA THR A 453 -8.41 -8.20 18.41
C THR A 453 -9.66 -8.23 17.54
N THR A 454 -10.74 -7.62 18.05
CA THR A 454 -11.90 -7.31 17.23
C THR A 454 -11.51 -6.17 16.29
N GLU A 455 -11.70 -6.35 14.99
CA GLU A 455 -11.40 -5.31 14.01
C GLU A 455 -12.24 -4.06 14.28
N PRO A 456 -11.66 -2.85 14.16
CA PRO A 456 -12.45 -1.64 14.28
C PRO A 456 -13.50 -1.63 13.17
N GLN A 457 -14.65 -1.17 13.51
CA GLN A 457 -15.46 -0.53 12.50
C GLN A 457 -14.62 0.63 11.98
N MET A 458 -14.23 0.61 10.71
CA MET A 458 -13.69 1.81 10.07
C MET A 458 -14.62 2.96 10.46
N GLY A 459 -14.04 3.93 11.17
CA GLY A 459 -14.80 5.01 11.78
C GLY A 459 -15.76 5.56 10.74
N ARG A 460 -17.01 5.81 11.14
CA ARG A 460 -18.01 6.43 10.28
C ARG A 460 -17.38 7.65 9.62
N SER A 461 -16.80 7.47 8.42
CA SER A 461 -16.65 8.58 7.51
C SER A 461 -18.06 9.15 7.37
N THR A 462 -18.21 10.43 7.57
CA THR A 462 -19.49 11.14 7.55
C THR A 462 -20.26 10.98 6.22
N LYS A 463 -19.74 10.22 5.26
CA LYS A 463 -20.32 9.95 3.93
C LYS A 463 -20.99 8.57 3.79
N PHE A 464 -20.72 7.59 4.68
CA PHE A 464 -21.33 6.26 4.54
C PHE A 464 -22.36 5.99 5.64
N THR A 465 -23.59 5.70 5.23
CA THR A 465 -24.67 5.32 6.14
C THR A 465 -24.77 3.82 6.35
N VAL A 466 -24.07 3.02 5.51
CA VAL A 466 -24.07 1.56 5.49
C VAL A 466 -22.65 0.99 5.41
N SER A 467 -22.50 -0.27 5.83
CA SER A 467 -21.25 -1.03 5.73
C SER A 467 -21.54 -2.53 5.64
N LEU A 468 -20.80 -3.24 4.79
CA LEU A 468 -20.80 -4.70 4.80
C LEU A 468 -20.03 -5.26 6.01
N GLY A 469 -19.06 -4.54 6.53
CA GLY A 469 -18.18 -5.02 7.60
C GLY A 469 -17.11 -5.99 7.10
N VAL A 470 -16.61 -5.80 5.88
CA VAL A 470 -15.46 -6.51 5.33
C VAL A 470 -14.16 -5.82 5.74
N ILE A 471 -13.08 -6.58 5.79
CA ILE A 471 -11.71 -6.11 6.00
C ILE A 471 -11.01 -6.19 4.65
N PRO A 472 -10.76 -5.06 3.96
CA PRO A 472 -10.10 -5.08 2.67
C PRO A 472 -8.66 -5.59 2.75
N ASP A 473 -8.25 -6.37 1.75
CA ASP A 473 -6.83 -6.63 1.48
C ASP A 473 -6.28 -5.51 0.59
N TYR A 474 -5.61 -4.56 1.20
CA TYR A 474 -5.01 -3.42 0.49
C TYR A 474 -3.82 -3.83 -0.41
N GLY A 475 -3.23 -5.01 -0.21
CA GLY A 475 -2.17 -5.56 -1.05
C GLY A 475 -2.67 -6.31 -2.29
N TYR A 476 -3.98 -6.41 -2.52
CA TYR A 476 -4.53 -7.12 -3.67
C TYR A 476 -4.52 -6.27 -4.94
N SER A 477 -3.74 -6.69 -5.93
CA SER A 477 -3.58 -6.01 -7.23
C SER A 477 -4.45 -6.58 -8.35
N GLY A 478 -5.41 -7.46 -8.05
CA GLY A 478 -6.37 -8.02 -9.04
C GLY A 478 -7.61 -7.16 -9.21
N THR A 479 -8.43 -7.50 -10.20
CA THR A 479 -9.75 -6.87 -10.39
C THR A 479 -10.71 -7.28 -9.27
N GLY A 480 -11.41 -6.31 -8.69
CA GLY A 480 -12.29 -6.47 -7.54
C GLY A 480 -11.60 -6.08 -6.23
N MET A 481 -12.28 -6.28 -5.12
CA MET A 481 -11.75 -6.02 -3.79
C MET A 481 -11.63 -7.34 -3.01
N ARG A 482 -10.42 -7.87 -2.89
CA ARG A 482 -10.16 -9.03 -2.02
C ARG A 482 -10.30 -8.61 -0.57
N ILE A 483 -10.79 -9.52 0.26
CA ILE A 483 -10.92 -9.27 1.69
C ILE A 483 -10.00 -10.20 2.49
N ASP A 484 -9.43 -9.65 3.58
CA ASP A 484 -8.69 -10.42 4.59
C ASP A 484 -9.62 -11.06 5.62
N GLY A 485 -10.92 -10.72 5.57
CA GLY A 485 -11.93 -11.31 6.44
C GLY A 485 -13.20 -10.46 6.56
N ALA A 486 -14.07 -10.91 7.47
CA ALA A 486 -15.30 -10.23 7.85
C ALA A 486 -15.25 -9.84 9.32
N SER A 487 -15.71 -8.64 9.66
CA SER A 487 -15.77 -8.15 11.03
C SER A 487 -16.86 -8.89 11.83
N PRO A 488 -16.57 -9.36 13.06
CA PRO A 488 -17.53 -10.07 13.91
C PRO A 488 -18.84 -9.29 14.13
N GLY A 489 -19.98 -9.98 14.03
CA GLY A 489 -21.31 -9.42 14.21
C GLY A 489 -21.81 -8.57 13.05
N LYS A 490 -21.04 -8.39 11.96
CA LYS A 490 -21.39 -7.59 10.81
C LYS A 490 -22.06 -8.39 9.70
N LEU A 491 -22.56 -7.65 8.70
CA LEU A 491 -23.30 -8.21 7.59
C LEU A 491 -22.46 -9.21 6.79
N ALA A 492 -21.19 -8.91 6.55
CA ALA A 492 -20.26 -9.81 5.85
C ALA A 492 -20.11 -11.17 6.54
N GLU A 493 -19.99 -11.20 7.87
CA GLU A 493 -19.93 -12.45 8.63
C GLU A 493 -21.25 -13.21 8.52
N LYS A 494 -22.39 -12.53 8.67
CA LYS A 494 -23.72 -13.14 8.56
C LYS A 494 -24.00 -13.73 7.18
N LEU A 495 -23.41 -13.14 6.13
CA LEU A 495 -23.45 -13.65 4.76
C LEU A 495 -22.46 -14.80 4.52
N GLY A 496 -21.59 -15.11 5.47
CA GLY A 496 -20.58 -16.16 5.34
C GLY A 496 -19.43 -15.79 4.40
N LEU A 497 -19.05 -14.50 4.33
CA LEU A 497 -17.86 -14.06 3.62
C LEU A 497 -16.59 -14.52 4.36
N LEU A 498 -15.60 -14.97 3.62
CA LEU A 498 -14.36 -15.55 4.13
C LEU A 498 -13.15 -14.76 3.67
N ALA A 499 -12.05 -14.86 4.42
CA ALA A 499 -10.75 -14.35 3.97
C ALA A 499 -10.38 -14.96 2.60
N GLY A 500 -9.89 -14.10 1.70
CA GLY A 500 -9.57 -14.48 0.33
C GLY A 500 -10.72 -14.33 -0.68
N ASP A 501 -11.96 -14.06 -0.24
CA ASP A 501 -13.06 -13.72 -1.15
C ASP A 501 -12.75 -12.41 -1.88
N ILE A 502 -13.10 -12.35 -3.17
CA ILE A 502 -12.96 -11.15 -3.98
C ILE A 502 -14.35 -10.59 -4.25
N LEU A 503 -14.66 -9.44 -3.70
CA LEU A 503 -15.90 -8.73 -3.98
C LEU A 503 -15.83 -8.14 -5.38
N LEU A 504 -16.81 -8.49 -6.23
CA LEU A 504 -16.84 -8.11 -7.64
C LEU A 504 -17.85 -7.00 -7.93
N GLN A 505 -19.00 -7.01 -7.23
CA GLN A 505 -20.12 -6.12 -7.55
C GLN A 505 -21.09 -6.01 -6.38
N LEU A 506 -21.66 -4.81 -6.19
CA LEU A 506 -22.78 -4.57 -5.28
C LEU A 506 -23.89 -3.83 -6.03
N GLY A 507 -25.06 -4.46 -6.22
CA GLY A 507 -26.09 -3.97 -7.11
C GLY A 507 -25.55 -3.81 -8.53
N ASP A 508 -25.73 -2.62 -9.11
CA ASP A 508 -25.25 -2.30 -10.46
C ASP A 508 -23.79 -1.85 -10.54
N TYR A 509 -23.08 -1.77 -9.39
CA TYR A 509 -21.75 -1.18 -9.30
C TYR A 509 -20.67 -2.24 -9.20
N LYS A 510 -19.85 -2.37 -10.24
CA LYS A 510 -18.67 -3.26 -10.26
C LYS A 510 -17.54 -2.68 -9.43
N PHE A 511 -16.78 -3.55 -8.76
CA PHE A 511 -15.57 -3.16 -8.04
C PHE A 511 -14.35 -3.47 -8.90
N VAL A 512 -13.45 -2.51 -8.99
CA VAL A 512 -12.12 -2.69 -9.59
C VAL A 512 -11.04 -2.70 -8.50
N ASP A 513 -11.29 -2.02 -7.37
CA ASP A 513 -10.40 -1.87 -6.24
C ASP A 513 -11.16 -1.47 -4.95
N VAL A 514 -10.44 -1.23 -3.87
CA VAL A 514 -11.00 -0.76 -2.59
C VAL A 514 -11.68 0.61 -2.72
N ASN A 515 -11.15 1.51 -3.55
CA ASN A 515 -11.72 2.86 -3.72
C ASN A 515 -13.09 2.79 -4.39
N SER A 516 -13.25 1.99 -5.44
CA SER A 516 -14.54 1.77 -6.12
C SER A 516 -15.57 1.13 -5.18
N TYR A 517 -15.18 0.21 -4.30
CA TYR A 517 -16.02 -0.31 -3.24
C TYR A 517 -16.47 0.79 -2.27
N MET A 518 -15.55 1.63 -1.80
CA MET A 518 -15.87 2.73 -0.89
C MET A 518 -16.85 3.74 -1.54
N GLN A 519 -16.59 4.12 -2.79
CA GLN A 519 -17.49 5.00 -3.55
C GLN A 519 -18.87 4.38 -3.71
N THR A 520 -18.95 3.07 -3.93
CA THR A 520 -20.21 2.36 -4.07
C THR A 520 -21.03 2.36 -2.79
N LEU A 521 -20.41 2.15 -1.63
CA LEU A 521 -21.11 2.19 -0.34
C LEU A 521 -21.82 3.54 -0.09
N SER A 522 -21.27 4.64 -0.62
CA SER A 522 -21.89 5.96 -0.48
C SER A 522 -23.24 6.11 -1.21
N LYS A 523 -23.56 5.19 -2.12
CA LYS A 523 -24.79 5.19 -2.92
C LYS A 523 -25.93 4.42 -2.25
N PHE A 524 -25.67 3.73 -1.14
CA PHE A 524 -26.64 2.95 -0.39
C PHE A 524 -26.94 3.57 0.98
N LYS A 525 -28.14 3.33 1.48
CA LYS A 525 -28.63 3.76 2.79
C LYS A 525 -29.23 2.58 3.56
N LYS A 526 -29.39 2.76 4.86
CA LYS A 526 -30.03 1.74 5.72
C LYS A 526 -31.45 1.43 5.22
N GLY A 527 -31.75 0.14 5.05
CA GLY A 527 -33.01 -0.38 4.51
C GLY A 527 -32.95 -0.75 3.04
N ASP A 528 -31.90 -0.35 2.29
CA ASP A 528 -31.75 -0.75 0.89
C ASP A 528 -31.48 -2.25 0.79
N GLN A 529 -32.09 -2.87 -0.22
CA GLN A 529 -31.87 -4.27 -0.59
C GLN A 529 -31.13 -4.34 -1.93
N THR A 530 -30.13 -5.21 -2.01
CA THR A 530 -29.31 -5.36 -3.21
C THR A 530 -28.64 -6.73 -3.25
N THR A 531 -27.84 -7.01 -4.26
CA THR A 531 -27.10 -8.27 -4.42
C THR A 531 -25.59 -7.99 -4.38
N LEU A 532 -24.86 -8.71 -3.56
CA LEU A 532 -23.40 -8.74 -3.55
C LEU A 532 -22.94 -9.95 -4.35
N ARG A 533 -22.08 -9.76 -5.35
CA ARG A 533 -21.42 -10.81 -6.10
C ARG A 533 -19.96 -10.86 -5.73
N ILE A 534 -19.50 -12.06 -5.41
CA ILE A 534 -18.12 -12.34 -5.04
C ILE A 534 -17.54 -13.47 -5.88
N LYS A 535 -16.21 -13.58 -5.88
CA LYS A 535 -15.48 -14.75 -6.37
C LYS A 535 -14.77 -15.42 -5.20
N ARG A 536 -15.02 -16.73 -5.02
CA ARG A 536 -14.37 -17.59 -4.03
C ARG A 536 -13.64 -18.72 -4.77
N GLY A 537 -12.32 -18.65 -4.82
CA GLY A 537 -11.53 -19.55 -5.66
C GLY A 537 -11.90 -19.39 -7.15
N ALA A 538 -12.44 -20.43 -7.78
CA ALA A 538 -12.88 -20.39 -9.18
C ALA A 538 -14.38 -20.07 -9.35
N GLU A 539 -15.16 -20.03 -8.26
CA GLU A 539 -16.62 -19.89 -8.31
C GLU A 539 -17.06 -18.46 -8.04
N GLU A 540 -18.10 -18.00 -8.75
CA GLU A 540 -18.82 -16.77 -8.44
C GLU A 540 -20.07 -17.10 -7.62
N ILE A 541 -20.22 -16.41 -6.49
CA ILE A 541 -21.32 -16.59 -5.54
C ILE A 541 -22.05 -15.25 -5.38
N SER A 542 -23.38 -15.30 -5.31
CA SER A 542 -24.21 -14.13 -5.10
C SER A 542 -24.94 -14.22 -3.75
N PHE A 543 -24.95 -13.11 -3.02
CA PHE A 543 -25.64 -12.98 -1.74
C PHE A 543 -26.67 -11.85 -1.81
N SER A 544 -27.88 -12.10 -1.26
CA SER A 544 -28.85 -11.03 -1.02
C SER A 544 -28.38 -10.20 0.19
N VAL A 545 -28.26 -8.90 -0.01
CA VAL A 545 -27.80 -7.92 0.98
C VAL A 545 -28.96 -7.03 1.39
N SER A 546 -29.16 -6.88 2.70
CA SER A 546 -30.08 -5.87 3.26
C SER A 546 -29.30 -5.01 4.27
N PHE A 547 -29.14 -3.73 3.97
CA PHE A 547 -28.38 -2.79 4.80
C PHE A 547 -29.16 -2.28 6.02
#